data_759b52d6dd466db131c295f9c7db7f12
#
_entry.id   759b52d6dd466db131c295f9c7db7f12
#
_cell.length_a   1.000
_cell.length_b   1.000
_cell.length_c   1.000
_cell.angle_alpha   90.00
_cell.angle_beta   90.00
_cell.angle_gamma   90.00
#
_symmetry.space_group_name_H-M   'P 1'
#
loop_
_entity.id
_entity.type
_entity.pdbx_description
1 polymer ?
#
loop_
_entity_poly.entity_id
_entity_poly.type
_entity_poly.pdbx_seq_one_letter_code
_entity_poly.pdbx_strand_id
1 'polypeptide(L)'
;MENTDICLAKGYYHLCSFGSEGHNFIKSQNDYHAAFNIVGVCAADFYGEVAVLSFSIEDSHPHLLLYGTRLACEQFARRYEKTYMRHVVSSRGDSDGVSLNLEAIPVTDNEHLMRVGAYTVIQPTKDGKKVMPYDYPYGTGSMYFRPRRHIPIWMISDNGEVLKAHKIAELSRKKKDRLLFCKTCSVPDDWLFCQGFLLPTNYIAVDMFEAIYKTHNCFRAFCSMSKKQWQEMMSRIAEYRGVTLEDFEARMLCSQCSRELFGTADTRKINSKQRLVLAQKFRREHHLSFRQLPTLVRLPEMEIKSYC
;
A
#
# COMPACT_ATOMS: atom_id res chain seq x y z
N MET A 1 26.02 -14.29 -7.50
CA MET A 1 25.34 -14.82 -6.28
C MET A 1 24.80 -13.73 -5.35
N GLU A 2 24.83 -12.43 -5.75
CA GLU A 2 24.40 -11.29 -4.89
C GLU A 2 22.98 -10.79 -5.14
N ASN A 3 22.27 -11.28 -6.17
CA ASN A 3 20.93 -10.75 -6.52
C ASN A 3 19.75 -11.42 -5.81
N THR A 4 19.96 -12.50 -5.07
CA THR A 4 18.92 -13.18 -4.29
C THR A 4 18.69 -12.56 -2.93
N ASP A 5 19.67 -11.88 -2.34
CA ASP A 5 19.58 -11.32 -0.98
C ASP A 5 18.74 -10.03 -0.92
N ILE A 6 18.70 -9.22 -1.98
CA ILE A 6 17.91 -7.98 -2.00
C ILE A 6 16.39 -8.26 -1.98
N CYS A 7 15.94 -9.36 -2.58
CA CYS A 7 14.53 -9.77 -2.55
C CYS A 7 14.05 -10.29 -1.18
N LEU A 8 14.97 -10.70 -0.29
CA LEU A 8 14.66 -11.28 1.01
C LEU A 8 14.73 -10.25 2.14
N ALA A 9 15.36 -9.08 1.93
CA ALA A 9 15.42 -8.03 2.92
C ALA A 9 14.03 -7.44 3.18
N LYS A 10 13.64 -7.38 4.46
CA LYS A 10 12.41 -6.71 4.88
C LYS A 10 12.63 -5.19 4.90
N GLY A 11 11.62 -4.46 4.42
CA GLY A 11 11.60 -2.99 4.39
C GLY A 11 10.19 -2.45 4.58
N TYR A 12 10.06 -1.13 4.57
CA TYR A 12 8.78 -0.46 4.63
C TYR A 12 8.27 -0.13 3.22
N TYR A 13 6.97 -0.29 3.02
CA TYR A 13 6.32 -0.05 1.74
C TYR A 13 5.04 0.75 1.93
N HIS A 14 4.87 1.80 1.13
CA HIS A 14 3.61 2.50 0.99
C HIS A 14 2.78 1.80 -0.08
N LEU A 15 1.65 1.23 0.30
CA LEU A 15 0.70 0.65 -0.62
C LEU A 15 -0.39 1.67 -0.93
N CYS A 16 -0.51 2.04 -2.20
CA CYS A 16 -1.56 2.95 -2.69
C CYS A 16 -1.83 2.70 -4.17
N SER A 17 -2.94 3.23 -4.67
CA SER A 17 -3.32 3.17 -6.07
C SER A 17 -2.88 4.42 -6.82
N PHE A 18 -2.40 4.24 -8.07
CA PHE A 18 -2.08 5.33 -8.97
C PHE A 18 -2.96 5.28 -10.22
N GLY A 19 -3.47 6.42 -10.63
CA GLY A 19 -4.18 6.57 -11.90
C GLY A 19 -5.66 6.19 -11.88
N SER A 20 -6.25 5.92 -10.72
CA SER A 20 -7.71 5.76 -10.57
C SER A 20 -8.43 7.10 -10.45
N GLU A 21 -7.89 8.17 -11.04
CA GLU A 21 -8.57 9.45 -11.11
C GLU A 21 -9.91 9.29 -11.81
N GLY A 22 -10.99 9.40 -11.05
CA GLY A 22 -12.35 9.49 -11.55
C GLY A 22 -13.27 8.30 -11.28
N HIS A 23 -12.80 7.18 -10.76
CA HIS A 23 -13.71 6.06 -10.43
C HIS A 23 -13.82 5.86 -8.93
N ASN A 24 -14.99 6.17 -8.35
CA ASN A 24 -15.27 5.93 -6.95
C ASN A 24 -15.19 4.44 -6.64
N PHE A 25 -14.14 4.05 -5.99
CA PHE A 25 -13.91 2.70 -5.50
C PHE A 25 -14.94 2.35 -4.41
N ILE A 26 -15.28 3.30 -3.52
CA ILE A 26 -16.35 3.17 -2.53
C ILE A 26 -17.62 3.84 -3.04
N LYS A 27 -18.74 3.09 -3.09
CA LYS A 27 -20.08 3.61 -3.42
C LYS A 27 -21.10 3.43 -2.30
N SER A 28 -20.79 2.62 -1.31
CA SER A 28 -21.70 2.28 -0.23
C SER A 28 -20.98 2.06 1.09
N GLN A 29 -21.73 2.11 2.18
CA GLN A 29 -21.25 1.72 3.51
C GLN A 29 -20.71 0.28 3.53
N ASN A 30 -21.33 -0.62 2.77
CA ASN A 30 -20.90 -2.01 2.68
C ASN A 30 -19.54 -2.14 1.96
N ASP A 31 -19.22 -1.24 1.03
CA ASP A 31 -17.90 -1.20 0.37
C ASP A 31 -16.82 -0.78 1.37
N TYR A 32 -17.11 0.19 2.27
CA TYR A 32 -16.19 0.53 3.36
C TYR A 32 -15.93 -0.66 4.29
N HIS A 33 -17.00 -1.38 4.69
CA HIS A 33 -16.84 -2.57 5.52
C HIS A 33 -16.00 -3.64 4.81
N ALA A 34 -16.23 -3.85 3.52
CA ALA A 34 -15.46 -4.77 2.72
C ALA A 34 -13.99 -4.35 2.63
N ALA A 35 -13.74 -3.11 2.21
CA ALA A 35 -12.38 -2.59 2.04
C ALA A 35 -11.58 -2.65 3.36
N PHE A 36 -12.22 -2.31 4.48
CA PHE A 36 -11.61 -2.35 5.81
C PHE A 36 -11.30 -3.78 6.25
N ASN A 37 -12.29 -4.68 6.21
CA ASN A 37 -12.12 -6.05 6.70
C ASN A 37 -11.16 -6.87 5.85
N ILE A 38 -11.08 -6.60 4.53
CA ILE A 38 -10.14 -7.25 3.63
C ILE A 38 -8.69 -6.93 4.00
N VAL A 39 -8.38 -5.75 4.59
CA VAL A 39 -7.04 -5.50 5.15
C VAL A 39 -6.70 -6.55 6.20
N GLY A 40 -7.61 -6.81 7.15
CA GLY A 40 -7.42 -7.83 8.18
C GLY A 40 -7.32 -9.24 7.60
N VAL A 41 -8.14 -9.58 6.59
CA VAL A 41 -8.05 -10.87 5.88
C VAL A 41 -6.67 -11.05 5.24
N CYS A 42 -6.16 -10.02 4.56
CA CYS A 42 -4.82 -10.08 3.98
C CYS A 42 -3.73 -10.15 5.07
N ALA A 43 -3.88 -9.41 6.17
CA ALA A 43 -2.94 -9.49 7.28
C ALA A 43 -2.87 -10.90 7.90
N ALA A 44 -4.01 -11.61 7.98
CA ALA A 44 -4.03 -13.00 8.42
C ALA A 44 -3.39 -13.96 7.41
N ASP A 45 -3.68 -13.79 6.12
CA ASP A 45 -3.13 -14.65 5.06
C ASP A 45 -1.60 -14.48 4.92
N PHE A 46 -1.04 -13.33 5.27
CA PHE A 46 0.40 -13.02 5.23
C PHE A 46 1.02 -12.88 6.63
N TYR A 47 0.43 -13.52 7.63
CA TYR A 47 0.94 -13.48 9.01
C TYR A 47 2.40 -13.93 9.10
N GLY A 48 3.24 -13.12 9.77
CA GLY A 48 4.69 -13.36 9.88
C GLY A 48 5.52 -12.90 8.68
N GLU A 49 4.91 -12.69 7.50
CA GLU A 49 5.57 -12.20 6.30
C GLU A 49 5.42 -10.69 6.14
N VAL A 50 4.20 -10.18 6.35
CA VAL A 50 3.86 -8.75 6.25
C VAL A 50 3.23 -8.28 7.56
N ALA A 51 3.75 -7.18 8.10
CA ALA A 51 3.11 -6.43 9.18
C ALA A 51 2.39 -5.21 8.60
N VAL A 52 1.13 -5.01 8.95
CA VAL A 52 0.38 -3.79 8.64
C VAL A 52 0.61 -2.79 9.77
N LEU A 53 1.19 -1.63 9.47
CA LEU A 53 1.49 -0.61 10.48
C LEU A 53 0.37 0.41 10.60
N SER A 54 -0.14 0.89 9.46
CA SER A 54 -1.26 1.83 9.41
C SER A 54 -2.03 1.69 8.10
N PHE A 55 -3.29 2.11 8.10
CA PHE A 55 -4.06 2.27 6.88
C PHE A 55 -5.16 3.32 7.01
N SER A 56 -5.64 3.77 5.85
CA SER A 56 -6.83 4.60 5.66
C SER A 56 -7.54 4.15 4.38
N ILE A 57 -8.86 3.99 4.45
CA ILE A 57 -9.70 3.66 3.30
C ILE A 57 -10.41 4.92 2.84
N GLU A 58 -10.02 5.44 1.68
CA GLU A 58 -10.62 6.62 1.07
C GLU A 58 -11.68 6.22 0.03
N ASP A 59 -12.47 7.20 -0.44
CA ASP A 59 -13.52 6.97 -1.42
C ASP A 59 -12.96 6.50 -2.77
N SER A 60 -11.74 6.91 -3.09
CA SER A 60 -11.06 6.61 -4.35
C SER A 60 -10.11 5.41 -4.27
N HIS A 61 -9.43 5.22 -3.15
CA HIS A 61 -8.44 4.15 -2.97
C HIS A 61 -7.98 4.00 -1.51
N PRO A 62 -7.41 2.85 -1.14
CA PRO A 62 -6.81 2.64 0.17
C PRO A 62 -5.36 3.13 0.20
N HIS A 63 -4.91 3.59 1.37
CA HIS A 63 -3.52 3.82 1.71
C HIS A 63 -3.09 2.92 2.84
N LEU A 64 -1.99 2.18 2.69
CA LEU A 64 -1.45 1.33 3.75
C LEU A 64 0.06 1.55 3.90
N LEU A 65 0.56 1.46 5.14
CA LEU A 65 1.99 1.34 5.43
C LEU A 65 2.26 -0.10 5.89
N LEU A 66 3.07 -0.80 5.12
CA LEU A 66 3.43 -2.20 5.33
C LEU A 66 4.90 -2.36 5.67
N TYR A 67 5.24 -3.42 6.41
CA TYR A 67 6.62 -3.88 6.61
C TYR A 67 6.73 -5.36 6.25
N GLY A 68 7.63 -5.69 5.34
CA GLY A 68 7.82 -7.05 4.84
C GLY A 68 8.88 -7.10 3.76
N THR A 69 9.03 -8.25 3.11
CA THR A 69 9.79 -8.30 1.86
C THR A 69 8.98 -7.63 0.74
N ARG A 70 9.67 -7.13 -0.29
CA ARG A 70 8.99 -6.54 -1.45
C ARG A 70 7.97 -7.49 -2.06
N LEU A 71 8.38 -8.73 -2.30
CA LEU A 71 7.53 -9.75 -2.90
C LEU A 71 6.26 -10.00 -2.06
N ALA A 72 6.41 -10.14 -0.74
CA ALA A 72 5.27 -10.35 0.16
C ALA A 72 4.31 -9.16 0.16
N CYS A 73 4.82 -7.92 0.14
CA CYS A 73 3.99 -6.71 0.06
C CYS A 73 3.26 -6.60 -1.28
N GLU A 74 3.89 -6.94 -2.40
CA GLU A 74 3.24 -7.00 -3.72
C GLU A 74 2.17 -8.11 -3.79
N GLN A 75 2.43 -9.27 -3.19
CA GLN A 75 1.44 -10.35 -3.09
C GLN A 75 0.26 -9.97 -2.19
N PHE A 76 0.51 -9.26 -1.09
CA PHE A 76 -0.53 -8.67 -0.25
C PHE A 76 -1.42 -7.72 -1.06
N ALA A 77 -0.83 -6.82 -1.85
CA ALA A 77 -1.55 -5.90 -2.73
C ALA A 77 -2.48 -6.64 -3.69
N ARG A 78 -1.94 -7.62 -4.42
CA ARG A 78 -2.73 -8.45 -5.37
C ARG A 78 -3.84 -9.24 -4.67
N ARG A 79 -3.58 -9.73 -3.45
CA ARG A 79 -4.58 -10.44 -2.65
C ARG A 79 -5.72 -9.52 -2.24
N TYR A 80 -5.39 -8.30 -1.80
CA TYR A 80 -6.35 -7.26 -1.47
C TYR A 80 -7.22 -6.89 -2.67
N GLU A 81 -6.60 -6.52 -3.79
CA GLU A 81 -7.30 -6.17 -5.05
C GLU A 81 -8.26 -7.28 -5.48
N LYS A 82 -7.75 -8.51 -5.60
CA LYS A 82 -8.54 -9.66 -6.03
C LYS A 82 -9.74 -9.91 -5.12
N THR A 83 -9.56 -9.74 -3.81
CA THR A 83 -10.65 -9.98 -2.84
C THR A 83 -11.67 -8.87 -2.90
N TYR A 84 -11.23 -7.61 -2.97
CA TYR A 84 -12.12 -6.47 -3.07
C TYR A 84 -12.89 -6.44 -4.41
N MET A 85 -12.23 -6.73 -5.54
CA MET A 85 -12.89 -6.81 -6.83
C MET A 85 -13.97 -7.90 -6.89
N ARG A 86 -13.79 -9.03 -6.19
CA ARG A 86 -14.85 -10.03 -6.03
C ARG A 86 -16.07 -9.49 -5.29
N HIS A 87 -15.84 -8.67 -4.24
CA HIS A 87 -16.91 -7.99 -3.54
C HIS A 87 -17.64 -7.02 -4.49
N VAL A 88 -16.91 -6.18 -5.22
CA VAL A 88 -17.48 -5.23 -6.20
C VAL A 88 -18.38 -5.95 -7.21
N VAL A 89 -17.85 -6.97 -7.88
CA VAL A 89 -18.61 -7.75 -8.88
C VAL A 89 -19.84 -8.43 -8.24
N SER A 90 -19.68 -9.00 -7.04
CA SER A 90 -20.79 -9.65 -6.34
C SER A 90 -21.89 -8.68 -5.89
N SER A 91 -21.54 -7.45 -5.55
CA SER A 91 -22.47 -6.44 -5.04
C SER A 91 -23.10 -5.56 -6.12
N ARG A 92 -22.40 -5.35 -7.25
CA ARG A 92 -22.79 -4.41 -8.30
C ARG A 92 -23.16 -5.11 -9.64
N GLY A 93 -22.85 -6.40 -9.76
CA GLY A 93 -23.10 -7.20 -10.98
C GLY A 93 -21.93 -7.20 -11.97
N ASP A 94 -21.07 -6.18 -11.94
CA ASP A 94 -19.87 -6.08 -12.78
C ASP A 94 -18.72 -5.36 -12.04
N SER A 95 -17.62 -5.13 -12.72
CA SER A 95 -16.49 -4.37 -12.16
C SER A 95 -16.77 -2.87 -12.01
N ASP A 96 -17.82 -2.37 -12.67
CA ASP A 96 -18.26 -0.98 -12.64
C ASP A 96 -17.12 0.02 -12.95
N GLY A 97 -16.18 -0.39 -13.80
CA GLY A 97 -14.97 0.39 -14.14
C GLY A 97 -13.94 0.51 -13.03
N VAL A 98 -14.14 -0.14 -11.89
CA VAL A 98 -13.17 -0.09 -10.77
C VAL A 98 -11.92 -0.86 -11.13
N SER A 99 -10.77 -0.20 -10.99
CA SER A 99 -9.44 -0.81 -11.03
C SER A 99 -8.59 -0.19 -9.94
N LEU A 100 -8.06 -1.00 -9.04
CA LEU A 100 -7.28 -0.48 -7.92
C LEU A 100 -5.83 -0.23 -8.27
N ASN A 101 -5.21 -1.08 -9.07
CA ASN A 101 -3.80 -0.99 -9.47
C ASN A 101 -2.88 -0.61 -8.30
N LEU A 102 -2.94 -1.39 -7.21
CA LEU A 102 -2.16 -1.12 -6.01
C LEU A 102 -0.67 -1.41 -6.23
N GLU A 103 0.16 -0.44 -5.91
CA GLU A 103 1.62 -0.56 -5.98
C GLU A 103 2.24 -0.51 -4.58
N ALA A 104 3.21 -1.40 -4.31
CA ALA A 104 4.02 -1.38 -3.10
C ALA A 104 5.27 -0.52 -3.34
N ILE A 105 5.23 0.74 -2.91
CA ILE A 105 6.30 1.72 -3.12
C ILE A 105 7.29 1.62 -1.96
N PRO A 106 8.58 1.37 -2.21
CA PRO A 106 9.57 1.29 -1.15
C PRO A 106 9.74 2.64 -0.45
N VAL A 107 9.85 2.59 0.87
CA VAL A 107 10.18 3.73 1.72
C VAL A 107 11.67 3.67 2.03
N THR A 108 12.42 4.69 1.62
CA THR A 108 13.89 4.62 1.48
C THR A 108 14.67 5.12 2.69
N ASP A 109 14.09 5.99 3.50
CA ASP A 109 14.76 6.57 4.66
C ASP A 109 13.79 6.86 5.82
N ASN A 110 14.34 7.17 6.98
CA ASN A 110 13.54 7.40 8.19
C ASN A 110 12.63 8.63 8.10
N GLU A 111 13.06 9.71 7.45
CA GLU A 111 12.22 10.90 7.27
C GLU A 111 11.04 10.58 6.34
N HIS A 112 11.30 9.88 5.24
CA HIS A 112 10.28 9.39 4.32
C HIS A 112 9.30 8.47 5.06
N LEU A 113 9.79 7.56 5.91
CA LEU A 113 8.97 6.66 6.72
C LEU A 113 8.03 7.42 7.66
N MET A 114 8.54 8.41 8.39
CA MET A 114 7.73 9.26 9.27
C MET A 114 6.68 10.04 8.47
N ARG A 115 7.04 10.55 7.30
CA ARG A 115 6.11 11.26 6.42
C ARG A 115 5.01 10.35 5.92
N VAL A 116 5.34 9.18 5.36
CA VAL A 116 4.35 8.22 4.84
C VAL A 116 3.43 7.72 5.94
N GLY A 117 3.96 7.39 7.12
CA GLY A 117 3.14 6.95 8.24
C GLY A 117 2.13 8.02 8.69
N ALA A 118 2.58 9.27 8.83
CA ALA A 118 1.67 10.39 9.15
C ALA A 118 0.66 10.62 8.00
N TYR A 119 1.11 10.58 6.74
CA TYR A 119 0.27 10.74 5.56
C TYR A 119 -0.87 9.72 5.53
N THR A 120 -0.57 8.44 5.73
CA THR A 120 -1.58 7.37 5.76
C THR A 120 -2.70 7.64 6.78
N VAL A 121 -2.34 8.26 7.92
CA VAL A 121 -3.32 8.55 8.98
C VAL A 121 -4.14 9.81 8.69
N ILE A 122 -3.54 10.86 8.10
CA ILE A 122 -4.19 12.16 7.90
C ILE A 122 -4.88 12.30 6.54
N GLN A 123 -4.77 11.30 5.68
CA GLN A 123 -5.31 11.32 4.32
C GLN A 123 -6.79 11.74 4.25
N PRO A 124 -7.69 11.26 5.11
CA PRO A 124 -9.10 11.68 5.09
C PRO A 124 -9.28 13.19 5.20
N THR A 125 -8.46 13.85 6.03
CA THR A 125 -8.49 15.32 6.19
C THR A 125 -7.94 16.03 4.95
N LYS A 126 -6.95 15.42 4.29
CA LYS A 126 -6.37 15.97 3.05
C LYS A 126 -7.34 15.91 1.88
N ASP A 127 -8.15 14.87 1.78
CA ASP A 127 -9.21 14.72 0.78
C ASP A 127 -10.46 15.55 1.08
N GLY A 128 -10.37 16.46 2.07
CA GLY A 128 -11.41 17.42 2.37
C GLY A 128 -12.54 16.89 3.26
N LYS A 129 -12.40 15.69 3.82
CA LYS A 129 -13.34 15.18 4.83
C LYS A 129 -13.20 16.03 6.10
N LYS A 130 -14.32 16.54 6.60
CA LYS A 130 -14.37 17.35 7.84
C LYS A 130 -14.32 16.46 9.08
N VAL A 131 -13.33 15.58 9.17
CA VAL A 131 -13.10 14.70 10.32
C VAL A 131 -11.65 14.81 10.75
N MET A 132 -11.40 14.71 12.05
CA MET A 132 -10.03 14.62 12.53
C MET A 132 -9.46 13.24 12.17
N PRO A 133 -8.16 13.12 11.89
CA PRO A 133 -7.54 11.84 11.48
C PRO A 133 -7.81 10.69 12.46
N TYR A 134 -7.87 11.01 13.74
CA TYR A 134 -8.14 10.05 14.81
C TYR A 134 -9.62 9.75 15.04
N ASP A 135 -10.52 10.48 14.40
CA ASP A 135 -11.98 10.24 14.44
C ASP A 135 -12.48 9.61 13.15
N TYR A 136 -11.59 9.36 12.19
CA TYR A 136 -11.95 8.71 10.94
C TYR A 136 -12.20 7.21 11.15
N PRO A 137 -13.43 6.72 10.89
CA PRO A 137 -13.81 5.36 11.24
C PRO A 137 -13.16 4.28 10.38
N TYR A 138 -12.72 4.61 9.17
CA TYR A 138 -12.15 3.65 8.20
C TYR A 138 -10.63 3.72 8.12
N GLY A 139 -9.99 4.06 9.24
CA GLY A 139 -8.55 4.14 9.37
C GLY A 139 -8.06 3.76 10.74
N THR A 140 -6.74 3.75 10.89
CA THR A 140 -6.06 3.35 12.14
C THR A 140 -5.65 4.55 13.01
N GLY A 141 -5.99 5.77 12.62
CA GLY A 141 -5.55 7.00 13.32
C GLY A 141 -5.89 7.05 14.81
N SER A 142 -7.02 6.44 15.21
CA SER A 142 -7.45 6.38 16.61
C SER A 142 -6.58 5.48 17.49
N MET A 143 -5.69 4.67 16.93
CA MET A 143 -4.98 3.61 17.66
C MET A 143 -3.66 4.06 18.27
N TYR A 144 -3.04 5.18 17.81
CA TYR A 144 -1.68 5.54 18.17
C TYR A 144 -1.63 6.64 19.23
N PHE A 145 -0.65 6.53 20.14
CA PHE A 145 -0.30 7.55 21.13
C PHE A 145 -1.46 8.06 21.99
N ARG A 146 -2.44 7.20 22.29
CA ARG A 146 -3.63 7.56 23.07
C ARG A 146 -3.70 6.81 24.40
N PRO A 147 -4.31 7.40 25.46
CA PRO A 147 -4.53 6.71 26.74
C PRO A 147 -5.35 5.41 26.59
N ARG A 148 -6.33 5.41 25.68
CA ARG A 148 -7.12 4.24 25.29
C ARG A 148 -6.69 3.75 23.91
N ARG A 149 -5.39 3.59 23.71
CA ARG A 149 -4.86 3.03 22.48
C ARG A 149 -5.46 1.67 22.17
N HIS A 150 -5.47 1.31 20.92
CA HIS A 150 -6.04 0.07 20.39
C HIS A 150 -7.57 -0.01 20.38
N ILE A 151 -8.30 1.06 20.77
CA ILE A 151 -9.75 1.10 20.68
C ILE A 151 -10.13 2.02 19.51
N PRO A 152 -10.65 1.48 18.40
CA PRO A 152 -11.19 2.27 17.31
C PRO A 152 -12.35 3.14 17.76
N ILE A 153 -12.51 4.33 17.16
CA ILE A 153 -13.55 5.30 17.57
C ILE A 153 -14.96 4.70 17.49
N TRP A 154 -15.23 3.88 16.49
CA TRP A 154 -16.53 3.23 16.29
C TRP A 154 -16.85 2.13 17.32
N MET A 155 -15.91 1.75 18.19
CA MET A 155 -16.18 0.93 19.36
C MET A 155 -16.63 1.73 20.58
N ILE A 156 -16.69 3.05 20.49
CA ILE A 156 -17.16 3.90 21.58
C ILE A 156 -18.59 4.31 21.25
N SER A 157 -19.52 3.96 22.12
CA SER A 157 -20.92 4.36 22.02
C SER A 157 -21.07 5.89 22.24
N ASP A 158 -22.22 6.44 21.87
CA ASP A 158 -22.55 7.85 22.12
C ASP A 158 -22.43 8.24 23.61
N ASN A 159 -22.63 7.29 24.51
CA ASN A 159 -22.47 7.46 25.94
C ASN A 159 -21.00 7.33 26.43
N GLY A 160 -20.06 7.14 25.53
CA GLY A 160 -18.64 6.97 25.85
C GLY A 160 -18.25 5.59 26.38
N GLU A 161 -19.16 4.61 26.34
CA GLU A 161 -18.89 3.23 26.74
C GLU A 161 -18.24 2.45 25.60
N VAL A 162 -17.31 1.55 25.95
CA VAL A 162 -16.69 0.65 24.97
C VAL A 162 -17.65 -0.49 24.64
N LEU A 163 -17.99 -0.63 23.36
CA LEU A 163 -18.85 -1.69 22.87
C LEU A 163 -18.16 -3.06 23.01
N LYS A 164 -18.99 -4.07 23.26
CA LYS A 164 -18.50 -5.44 23.40
C LYS A 164 -18.01 -5.99 22.06
N ALA A 165 -16.79 -6.47 22.06
CA ALA A 165 -16.24 -7.25 20.95
C ALA A 165 -16.62 -8.73 21.07
N HIS A 166 -16.69 -9.41 19.93
CA HIS A 166 -17.04 -10.83 19.81
C HIS A 166 -15.94 -11.58 19.08
N LYS A 167 -15.76 -12.86 19.36
CA LYS A 167 -14.80 -13.70 18.66
C LYS A 167 -15.37 -14.19 17.32
N ILE A 168 -14.50 -14.34 16.31
CA ILE A 168 -14.86 -14.94 15.01
C ILE A 168 -15.44 -16.35 15.21
N ALA A 169 -14.94 -17.12 16.17
CA ALA A 169 -15.47 -18.44 16.54
C ALA A 169 -16.97 -18.45 16.90
N GLU A 170 -17.52 -17.32 17.35
CA GLU A 170 -18.96 -17.19 17.71
C GLU A 170 -19.87 -17.11 16.48
N LEU A 171 -19.28 -16.93 15.29
CA LEU A 171 -20.03 -16.77 14.05
C LEU A 171 -20.29 -18.11 13.36
N SER A 172 -21.52 -18.30 12.86
CA SER A 172 -21.77 -19.37 11.88
C SER A 172 -20.95 -19.10 10.60
N ARG A 173 -20.61 -20.16 9.84
CA ARG A 173 -19.86 -20.06 8.60
C ARG A 173 -20.40 -18.99 7.65
N LYS A 174 -21.72 -18.94 7.45
CA LYS A 174 -22.37 -17.94 6.58
C LYS A 174 -22.16 -16.50 7.08
N LYS A 175 -22.21 -16.29 8.40
CA LYS A 175 -21.95 -14.97 9.02
C LYS A 175 -20.47 -14.60 8.91
N LYS A 176 -19.55 -15.58 9.13
CA LYS A 176 -18.11 -15.40 8.95
C LYS A 176 -17.77 -15.00 7.51
N ASP A 177 -18.28 -15.73 6.51
CA ASP A 177 -18.05 -15.42 5.09
C ASP A 177 -18.55 -14.00 4.73
N ARG A 178 -19.69 -13.58 5.31
CA ARG A 178 -20.24 -12.24 5.09
C ARG A 178 -19.40 -11.15 5.74
N LEU A 179 -18.93 -11.36 6.98
CA LEU A 179 -18.08 -10.41 7.69
C LEU A 179 -16.73 -10.23 7.00
N LEU A 180 -16.13 -11.33 6.55
CA LEU A 180 -14.78 -11.33 5.98
C LEU A 180 -14.74 -11.02 4.48
N PHE A 181 -15.91 -10.97 3.81
CA PHE A 181 -16.00 -10.81 2.34
C PHE A 181 -15.13 -11.83 1.58
N CYS A 182 -14.81 -12.93 2.24
CA CYS A 182 -13.93 -13.98 1.74
C CYS A 182 -14.31 -15.33 2.32
N LYS A 183 -14.37 -16.37 1.47
CA LYS A 183 -14.67 -17.75 1.86
C LYS A 183 -13.43 -18.57 2.16
N THR A 184 -12.28 -18.13 1.68
CA THR A 184 -10.98 -18.83 1.77
C THR A 184 -9.94 -17.86 2.32
N CYS A 185 -9.81 -17.79 3.64
CA CYS A 185 -8.84 -16.95 4.34
C CYS A 185 -8.38 -17.63 5.62
N SER A 186 -7.22 -17.20 6.12
CA SER A 186 -6.55 -17.75 7.31
C SER A 186 -6.88 -16.96 8.58
N VAL A 187 -8.00 -16.23 8.62
CA VAL A 187 -8.39 -15.43 9.79
C VAL A 187 -8.60 -16.33 11.00
N PRO A 188 -7.85 -16.12 12.10
CA PRO A 188 -7.95 -16.93 13.31
C PRO A 188 -9.32 -16.82 13.99
N ASP A 189 -9.77 -17.88 14.60
CA ASP A 189 -11.08 -17.95 15.25
C ASP A 189 -11.16 -17.14 16.55
N ASP A 190 -10.02 -16.83 17.17
CA ASP A 190 -9.90 -15.99 18.37
C ASP A 190 -9.85 -14.49 18.08
N TRP A 191 -9.74 -14.09 16.79
CA TRP A 191 -9.79 -12.69 16.42
C TRP A 191 -11.12 -12.05 16.79
N LEU A 192 -11.05 -10.77 17.11
CA LEU A 192 -12.19 -10.01 17.58
C LEU A 192 -12.81 -9.18 16.45
N PHE A 193 -14.12 -9.03 16.51
CA PHE A 193 -14.88 -8.10 15.68
C PHE A 193 -15.94 -7.36 16.49
N CYS A 194 -16.36 -6.19 16.01
CA CYS A 194 -17.44 -5.39 16.59
C CYS A 194 -18.15 -4.61 15.49
N GLN A 195 -19.47 -4.49 15.52
CA GLN A 195 -20.27 -3.74 14.55
C GLN A 195 -19.98 -4.02 13.07
N GLY A 196 -19.62 -5.24 12.73
CA GLY A 196 -19.29 -5.63 11.35
C GLY A 196 -17.87 -5.30 10.91
N PHE A 197 -16.99 -4.84 11.82
CA PHE A 197 -15.57 -4.60 11.57
C PHE A 197 -14.69 -5.61 12.31
N LEU A 198 -13.68 -6.16 11.63
CA LEU A 198 -12.56 -6.81 12.30
C LEU A 198 -11.81 -5.77 13.14
N LEU A 199 -11.49 -6.09 14.39
CA LEU A 199 -10.72 -5.16 15.19
C LEU A 199 -9.29 -5.04 14.66
N PRO A 200 -8.81 -3.81 14.39
CA PRO A 200 -7.42 -3.59 13.99
C PRO A 200 -6.40 -4.08 15.03
N THR A 201 -6.79 -4.16 16.30
CA THR A 201 -5.96 -4.75 17.37
C THR A 201 -5.54 -6.19 17.12
N ASN A 202 -6.24 -6.91 16.23
CA ASN A 202 -5.88 -8.27 15.86
C ASN A 202 -4.62 -8.32 14.98
N TYR A 203 -4.34 -7.28 14.18
CA TYR A 203 -3.37 -7.37 13.10
C TYR A 203 -2.50 -6.12 12.89
N ILE A 204 -2.81 -4.98 13.50
CA ILE A 204 -1.98 -3.77 13.37
C ILE A 204 -0.79 -3.84 14.31
N ALA A 205 0.40 -3.63 13.78
CA ALA A 205 1.65 -3.56 14.51
C ALA A 205 1.84 -2.17 15.14
N VAL A 206 1.01 -1.85 16.15
CA VAL A 206 0.96 -0.52 16.79
C VAL A 206 2.31 -0.14 17.38
N ASP A 207 2.98 -1.04 18.09
CA ASP A 207 4.26 -0.75 18.72
C ASP A 207 5.35 -0.43 17.67
N MET A 208 5.32 -1.09 16.51
CA MET A 208 6.22 -0.77 15.40
C MET A 208 5.94 0.62 14.82
N PHE A 209 4.67 0.99 14.66
CA PHE A 209 4.29 2.31 14.19
C PHE A 209 4.71 3.40 15.19
N GLU A 210 4.43 3.22 16.47
CA GLU A 210 4.80 4.17 17.52
C GLU A 210 6.32 4.32 17.64
N ALA A 211 7.09 3.23 17.46
CA ALA A 211 8.55 3.26 17.49
C ALA A 211 9.16 4.14 16.38
N ILE A 212 8.49 4.30 15.22
CA ILE A 212 8.93 5.20 14.14
C ILE A 212 9.06 6.64 14.65
N TYR A 213 8.11 7.10 15.44
CA TYR A 213 8.04 8.49 15.90
C TYR A 213 8.62 8.67 17.30
N LYS A 214 8.73 7.60 18.08
CA LYS A 214 9.15 7.59 19.49
C LYS A 214 8.24 8.34 20.46
N THR A 215 7.65 9.46 20.05
CA THR A 215 6.77 10.30 20.88
C THR A 215 5.55 10.80 20.10
N HIS A 216 4.46 11.03 20.84
CA HIS A 216 3.25 11.68 20.29
C HIS A 216 3.53 13.05 19.68
N ASN A 217 4.40 13.84 20.30
CA ASN A 217 4.74 15.19 19.79
C ASN A 217 5.43 15.11 18.43
N CYS A 218 6.34 14.15 18.24
CA CYS A 218 6.98 13.93 16.96
C CYS A 218 5.94 13.52 15.90
N PHE A 219 5.08 12.54 16.18
CA PHE A 219 4.00 12.14 15.28
C PHE A 219 3.09 13.31 14.90
N ARG A 220 2.66 14.11 15.89
CA ARG A 220 1.81 15.27 15.67
C ARG A 220 2.47 16.34 14.79
N ALA A 221 3.79 16.55 14.93
CA ALA A 221 4.53 17.48 14.07
C ALA A 221 4.46 17.05 12.59
N PHE A 222 4.64 15.76 12.30
CA PHE A 222 4.50 15.24 10.95
C PHE A 222 3.06 15.33 10.43
N CYS A 223 2.06 15.09 11.27
CA CYS A 223 0.64 15.25 10.90
C CYS A 223 0.27 16.71 10.56
N SER A 224 1.00 17.69 11.10
CA SER A 224 0.75 19.12 10.90
C SER A 224 1.49 19.74 9.71
N MET A 225 2.10 18.93 8.84
CA MET A 225 2.81 19.42 7.66
C MET A 225 1.93 20.25 6.73
N SER A 226 2.51 21.31 6.16
CA SER A 226 1.83 22.17 5.19
C SER A 226 1.53 21.43 3.89
N LYS A 227 0.53 21.92 3.13
CA LYS A 227 0.19 21.40 1.80
C LYS A 227 1.40 21.35 0.86
N LYS A 228 2.28 22.37 0.90
CA LYS A 228 3.50 22.42 0.10
C LYS A 228 4.45 21.26 0.42
N GLN A 229 4.71 20.99 1.71
CA GLN A 229 5.56 19.87 2.14
C GLN A 229 4.97 18.51 1.71
N TRP A 230 3.64 18.36 1.74
CA TRP A 230 2.96 17.18 1.24
C TRP A 230 3.09 17.03 -0.27
N GLN A 231 2.96 18.12 -1.03
CA GLN A 231 3.14 18.12 -2.49
C GLN A 231 4.57 17.77 -2.88
N GLU A 232 5.56 18.32 -2.18
CA GLU A 232 6.98 17.96 -2.38
C GLU A 232 7.23 16.47 -2.10
N MET A 233 6.61 15.91 -1.07
CA MET A 233 6.68 14.48 -0.78
C MET A 233 6.02 13.66 -1.88
N MET A 234 4.80 14.02 -2.30
CA MET A 234 4.08 13.30 -3.36
C MET A 234 4.80 13.37 -4.70
N SER A 235 5.46 14.49 -5.03
CA SER A 235 6.30 14.56 -6.24
C SER A 235 7.49 13.61 -6.14
N ARG A 236 8.13 13.50 -4.98
CA ARG A 236 9.18 12.50 -4.74
C ARG A 236 8.64 11.06 -4.85
N ILE A 237 7.46 10.75 -4.30
CA ILE A 237 6.81 9.44 -4.45
C ILE A 237 6.50 9.17 -5.94
N ALA A 238 6.02 10.17 -6.68
CA ALA A 238 5.80 10.05 -8.12
C ALA A 238 7.11 9.87 -8.92
N GLU A 239 8.20 10.50 -8.46
CA GLU A 239 9.55 10.24 -8.99
C GLU A 239 10.03 8.82 -8.69
N TYR A 240 9.60 8.23 -7.57
CA TYR A 240 9.89 6.85 -7.15
C TYR A 240 9.13 5.75 -7.93
N ARG A 241 8.48 6.06 -9.03
CA ARG A 241 7.99 5.03 -9.98
C ARG A 241 9.12 4.18 -10.57
N GLY A 242 10.17 4.02 -9.82
CA GLY A 242 11.36 3.23 -10.09
C GLY A 242 12.57 3.74 -9.32
N VAL A 243 13.57 2.90 -9.19
CA VAL A 243 14.87 3.25 -8.63
C VAL A 243 15.55 4.21 -9.60
N THR A 244 16.05 5.33 -9.09
CA THR A 244 16.94 6.21 -9.84
C THR A 244 18.38 5.90 -9.40
N LEU A 245 19.12 5.21 -10.25
CA LEU A 245 20.54 4.96 -10.04
C LEU A 245 21.36 6.20 -10.37
N GLU A 246 22.54 6.34 -9.80
CA GLU A 246 23.52 7.30 -10.26
C GLU A 246 23.81 7.09 -11.75
N ASP A 247 24.01 8.15 -12.50
CA ASP A 247 24.18 8.10 -13.97
C ASP A 247 25.27 7.12 -14.42
N PHE A 248 26.35 7.04 -13.65
CA PHE A 248 27.44 6.11 -13.92
C PHE A 248 27.00 4.66 -13.74
N GLU A 249 26.36 4.34 -12.63
CA GLU A 249 25.85 2.99 -12.31
C GLU A 249 24.80 2.56 -13.33
N ALA A 250 23.86 3.45 -13.65
CA ALA A 250 22.83 3.19 -14.66
C ALA A 250 23.42 2.87 -16.04
N ARG A 251 24.47 3.60 -16.47
CA ARG A 251 25.16 3.34 -17.73
C ARG A 251 25.96 2.05 -17.72
N MET A 252 26.64 1.74 -16.61
CA MET A 252 27.36 0.48 -16.43
C MET A 252 26.40 -0.71 -16.51
N LEU A 253 25.29 -0.67 -15.78
CA LEU A 253 24.23 -1.68 -15.80
C LEU A 253 23.66 -1.83 -17.22
N CYS A 254 23.40 -0.72 -17.92
CA CYS A 254 22.89 -0.73 -19.27
C CYS A 254 23.87 -1.41 -20.25
N SER A 255 25.15 -1.10 -20.15
CA SER A 255 26.21 -1.72 -20.97
C SER A 255 26.37 -3.20 -20.68
N GLN A 256 26.29 -3.60 -19.43
CA GLN A 256 26.36 -4.99 -19.01
C GLN A 256 25.16 -5.80 -19.55
N CYS A 257 23.94 -5.36 -19.26
CA CYS A 257 22.72 -6.05 -19.71
C CYS A 257 22.60 -6.10 -21.23
N SER A 258 23.01 -5.03 -21.93
CA SER A 258 23.04 -5.00 -23.40
C SER A 258 24.05 -5.99 -23.97
N ARG A 259 25.21 -6.17 -23.33
CA ARG A 259 26.21 -7.16 -23.72
C ARG A 259 25.71 -8.59 -23.49
N GLU A 260 25.10 -8.84 -22.34
CA GLU A 260 24.54 -10.15 -21.98
C GLU A 260 23.43 -10.59 -22.95
N LEU A 261 22.50 -9.67 -23.29
CA LEU A 261 21.34 -9.99 -24.12
C LEU A 261 21.63 -9.95 -25.63
N PHE A 262 22.51 -9.06 -26.07
CA PHE A 262 22.67 -8.75 -27.49
C PHE A 262 24.12 -8.78 -27.99
N GLY A 263 25.07 -9.17 -27.14
CA GLY A 263 26.49 -9.30 -27.48
C GLY A 263 27.23 -7.95 -27.65
N THR A 264 26.56 -6.81 -27.38
CA THR A 264 27.18 -5.48 -27.50
C THR A 264 26.84 -4.59 -26.31
N ALA A 265 27.83 -3.87 -25.78
CA ALA A 265 27.64 -2.89 -24.72
C ALA A 265 27.07 -1.56 -25.23
N ASP A 266 27.08 -1.31 -26.53
CA ASP A 266 26.66 -0.04 -27.14
C ASP A 266 25.20 -0.12 -27.59
N THR A 267 24.30 0.53 -26.84
CA THR A 267 22.86 0.59 -27.16
C THR A 267 22.54 1.25 -28.52
N ARG A 268 23.50 1.96 -29.16
CA ARG A 268 23.32 2.48 -30.51
C ARG A 268 23.36 1.37 -31.56
N LYS A 269 24.00 0.26 -31.26
CA LYS A 269 24.18 -0.86 -32.20
C LYS A 269 23.02 -1.88 -32.13
N ILE A 270 22.06 -1.69 -31.25
CA ILE A 270 20.85 -2.53 -31.12
C ILE A 270 19.65 -1.78 -31.71
N ASN A 271 18.70 -2.53 -32.28
CA ASN A 271 17.49 -1.97 -32.90
C ASN A 271 16.43 -1.57 -31.82
N SER A 272 15.37 -0.85 -32.24
CA SER A 272 14.35 -0.35 -31.34
C SER A 272 13.65 -1.46 -30.55
N LYS A 273 13.36 -2.61 -31.16
CA LYS A 273 12.75 -3.76 -30.45
C LYS A 273 13.65 -4.29 -29.34
N GLN A 274 14.96 -4.44 -29.61
CA GLN A 274 15.94 -4.84 -28.62
C GLN A 274 16.07 -3.82 -27.48
N ARG A 275 15.98 -2.52 -27.78
CA ARG A 275 15.96 -1.45 -26.77
C ARG A 275 14.72 -1.51 -25.90
N LEU A 276 13.54 -1.86 -26.43
CA LEU A 276 12.33 -2.07 -25.66
C LEU A 276 12.47 -3.29 -24.72
N VAL A 277 13.06 -4.38 -25.20
CA VAL A 277 13.36 -5.55 -24.35
C VAL A 277 14.31 -5.17 -23.21
N LEU A 278 15.33 -4.36 -23.51
CA LEU A 278 16.26 -3.85 -22.49
C LEU A 278 15.52 -2.95 -21.46
N ALA A 279 14.64 -2.06 -21.92
CA ALA A 279 13.81 -1.23 -21.05
C ALA A 279 12.90 -2.08 -20.15
N GLN A 280 12.30 -3.12 -20.71
CA GLN A 280 11.44 -4.05 -19.97
C GLN A 280 12.22 -4.82 -18.89
N LYS A 281 13.45 -5.30 -19.21
CA LYS A 281 14.35 -5.91 -18.24
C LYS A 281 14.67 -4.94 -17.10
N PHE A 282 15.01 -3.70 -17.42
CA PHE A 282 15.29 -2.67 -16.41
C PHE A 282 14.09 -2.37 -15.51
N ARG A 283 12.89 -2.34 -16.08
CA ARG A 283 11.66 -2.15 -15.26
C ARG A 283 11.38 -3.34 -14.36
N ARG A 284 11.50 -4.56 -14.88
CA ARG A 284 11.13 -5.79 -14.16
C ARG A 284 12.16 -6.22 -13.14
N GLU A 285 13.44 -6.19 -13.50
CA GLU A 285 14.51 -6.75 -12.68
C GLU A 285 15.24 -5.69 -11.84
N HIS A 286 15.41 -4.48 -12.39
CA HIS A 286 16.17 -3.40 -11.74
C HIS A 286 15.30 -2.23 -11.29
N HIS A 287 14.00 -2.26 -11.60
CA HIS A 287 13.00 -1.28 -11.18
C HIS A 287 13.36 0.18 -11.53
N LEU A 288 14.09 0.41 -12.62
CA LEU A 288 14.51 1.74 -13.03
C LEU A 288 13.30 2.64 -13.34
N SER A 289 13.41 3.91 -12.97
CA SER A 289 12.37 4.91 -13.20
C SER A 289 12.14 5.16 -14.69
N PHE A 290 10.91 5.46 -15.10
CA PHE A 290 10.59 5.88 -16.46
C PHE A 290 11.34 7.16 -16.87
N ARG A 291 11.81 7.96 -15.91
CA ARG A 291 12.61 9.16 -16.17
C ARG A 291 14.01 8.83 -16.69
N GLN A 292 14.66 7.77 -16.20
CA GLN A 292 16.01 7.37 -16.61
C GLN A 292 16.03 6.53 -17.89
N LEU A 293 15.00 5.69 -18.08
CA LEU A 293 14.95 4.75 -19.20
C LEU A 293 15.12 5.41 -20.59
N PRO A 294 14.45 6.55 -20.91
CA PRO A 294 14.59 7.20 -22.20
C PRO A 294 16.04 7.50 -22.58
N THR A 295 16.82 7.99 -21.61
CA THR A 295 18.22 8.32 -21.80
C THR A 295 19.09 7.07 -21.96
N LEU A 296 18.82 6.02 -21.19
CA LEU A 296 19.61 4.78 -21.19
C LEU A 296 19.39 3.95 -22.46
N VAL A 297 18.13 3.72 -22.81
CA VAL A 297 17.78 2.87 -23.96
C VAL A 297 17.58 3.68 -25.25
N ARG A 298 17.62 5.02 -25.19
CA ARG A 298 17.48 5.94 -26.35
C ARG A 298 16.16 5.74 -27.11
N LEU A 299 15.07 5.71 -26.37
CA LEU A 299 13.70 5.64 -26.89
C LEU A 299 12.83 6.70 -26.21
N PRO A 300 11.78 7.18 -26.89
CA PRO A 300 10.81 8.10 -26.29
C PRO A 300 10.10 7.47 -25.09
N GLU A 301 9.82 8.26 -24.07
CA GLU A 301 9.15 7.81 -22.84
C GLU A 301 7.77 7.16 -23.11
N MET A 302 7.00 7.75 -24.04
CA MET A 302 5.69 7.21 -24.42
C MET A 302 5.80 5.82 -25.05
N GLU A 303 6.82 5.56 -25.86
CA GLU A 303 7.04 4.24 -26.46
C GLU A 303 7.43 3.21 -25.40
N ILE A 304 8.26 3.58 -24.43
CA ILE A 304 8.64 2.72 -23.33
C ILE A 304 7.42 2.40 -22.43
N LYS A 305 6.62 3.43 -22.10
CA LYS A 305 5.41 3.24 -21.25
C LYS A 305 4.34 2.37 -21.90
N SER A 306 4.23 2.39 -23.22
CA SER A 306 3.27 1.54 -23.94
C SER A 306 3.70 0.06 -23.99
N TYR A 307 4.99 -0.22 -23.76
CA TYR A 307 5.56 -1.58 -23.86
C TYR A 307 5.92 -2.20 -22.52
N CYS A 308 6.22 -1.41 -21.48
CA CYS A 308 6.64 -1.84 -20.14
C CYS A 308 5.55 -1.67 -19.10
#